data_43851a9d85c23c35c91800a9550158cf
#
_entry.id   43851a9d85c23c35c91800a9550158cf
#
_cell.length_a   1.000
_cell.length_b   1.000
_cell.length_c   1.000
_cell.angle_alpha   90.00
_cell.angle_beta   90.00
_cell.angle_gamma   90.00
#
_symmetry.space_group_name_H-M   'P 1'
#
loop_
_entity.id
_entity.type
_entity.pdbx_description
1 polymer ?
#
loop_
_entity_poly.entity_id
_entity_poly.type
_entity_poly.pdbx_seq_one_letter_code
_entity_poly.pdbx_strand_id
1 'polypeptide(L)'
;MKKEAIFHRPMSEYAFGLDEDTTVFRLRCAPGDLERCTLWYGDTSSPETPVPVFPAEMALKYHGENCDWWEAELRGAFHRLYYYFELTGDETLYFSGEVFFTQPSVERAEYFKFPFNHRANIARIPDWASDAVVYNIFPDSFASSRRAIAGSGAEKHTSNALSRSRLGGTINGIRENLDYISALGANCIYLNPIFAAGQYHKYDTIDYLHIDPCLGTDKDFCALVDKCHARGMRVILDGVFNHCGAQFFAFRDVLERQERSRYASWFYRLQFPVAYPEAGERPNYECFCYERLMPKLDTSNPEVCDYLCTVGEHWLREFDTDGWRLDVADEPNDGFWREFRRRCKSVKSEALLIGEVWGSARHWLSGDMLDSTMNYDFRNHCRHFFAEGSIDARTFAGRCSDMLMRYKRQIAAAQLNLLDSHDVSRFLTLCGGDKRRLKLAVLFMFCFVGMPCIFYGDELGVEGTEELDYRRAMPWHSGDAELLEFYRDAIALRRNHAALRHGDLCFLRAEPGERVLVFERKLPSDKLIVAINSAETEYNYSGHKIPPLSWVIVEQ
;
A
#
# COMPACT_ATOMS: atom_id res chain seq x y z
N MET A 1 -7.82 -33.81 -11.92
CA MET A 1 -7.00 -32.56 -11.99
C MET A 1 -7.60 -31.59 -13.01
N LYS A 2 -7.84 -30.31 -12.61
CA LYS A 2 -8.42 -29.25 -13.47
C LYS A 2 -7.29 -28.47 -14.14
N LYS A 3 -6.86 -28.91 -15.31
CA LYS A 3 -5.70 -28.32 -16.02
C LYS A 3 -5.85 -26.82 -16.30
N GLU A 4 -7.06 -26.36 -16.56
CA GLU A 4 -7.39 -24.94 -16.80
C GLU A 4 -7.20 -24.03 -15.58
N ALA A 5 -7.16 -24.60 -14.37
CA ALA A 5 -6.92 -23.85 -13.14
C ALA A 5 -5.44 -23.83 -12.73
N ILE A 6 -4.61 -24.68 -13.35
CA ILE A 6 -3.17 -24.71 -13.08
C ILE A 6 -2.51 -23.54 -13.80
N PHE A 7 -1.80 -22.72 -13.04
CA PHE A 7 -1.16 -21.54 -13.58
C PHE A 7 0.21 -21.26 -12.96
N HIS A 8 1.15 -20.96 -13.83
CA HIS A 8 2.47 -20.47 -13.51
C HIS A 8 2.95 -19.51 -14.62
N ARG A 9 3.78 -18.52 -14.27
CA ARG A 9 4.40 -17.60 -15.23
C ARG A 9 5.83 -17.29 -14.82
N PRO A 10 6.85 -17.61 -15.65
CA PRO A 10 8.23 -17.23 -15.40
C PRO A 10 8.43 -15.71 -15.29
N MET A 11 9.47 -15.28 -14.58
CA MET A 11 9.87 -13.86 -14.46
C MET A 11 8.76 -12.93 -14.01
N SER A 12 7.96 -13.39 -13.05
CA SER A 12 6.82 -12.67 -12.48
C SER A 12 6.73 -12.89 -10.97
N GLU A 13 5.58 -12.56 -10.37
CA GLU A 13 5.27 -12.93 -8.97
C GLU A 13 5.20 -14.44 -8.72
N TYR A 14 5.26 -15.25 -9.77
CA TYR A 14 5.32 -16.72 -9.68
C TYR A 14 6.74 -17.29 -9.74
N ALA A 15 7.71 -16.54 -10.26
CA ALA A 15 9.11 -16.92 -10.27
C ALA A 15 9.99 -15.68 -10.19
N PHE A 16 10.62 -15.45 -9.04
CA PHE A 16 11.39 -14.21 -8.76
C PHE A 16 12.54 -14.44 -7.78
N GLY A 17 13.56 -13.58 -7.86
CA GLY A 17 14.61 -13.50 -6.85
C GLY A 17 14.09 -12.81 -5.59
N LEU A 18 14.24 -13.48 -4.45
CA LEU A 18 14.04 -12.87 -3.14
C LEU A 18 15.27 -12.05 -2.74
N ASP A 19 16.42 -12.65 -2.94
CA ASP A 19 17.75 -12.08 -2.84
C ASP A 19 18.67 -12.68 -3.93
N GLU A 20 19.98 -12.40 -3.88
CA GLU A 20 20.93 -12.86 -4.90
C GLU A 20 21.09 -14.40 -4.92
N ASP A 21 20.86 -15.05 -3.77
CA ASP A 21 21.04 -16.50 -3.58
C ASP A 21 19.73 -17.29 -3.46
N THR A 22 18.60 -16.60 -3.34
CA THR A 22 17.28 -17.22 -3.11
C THR A 22 16.31 -16.89 -4.24
N THR A 23 15.75 -17.92 -4.87
CA THR A 23 14.70 -17.80 -5.87
C THR A 23 13.42 -18.46 -5.37
N VAL A 24 12.28 -17.80 -5.53
CA VAL A 24 10.96 -18.29 -5.14
C VAL A 24 10.19 -18.72 -6.38
N PHE A 25 9.53 -19.88 -6.29
CA PHE A 25 8.64 -20.43 -7.32
C PHE A 25 7.27 -20.69 -6.72
N ARG A 26 6.23 -20.29 -7.46
CA ARG A 26 4.83 -20.45 -7.10
C ARG A 26 4.05 -21.13 -8.21
N LEU A 27 3.08 -21.94 -7.82
CA LEU A 27 2.10 -22.51 -8.73
C LEU A 27 0.71 -22.34 -8.11
N ARG A 28 -0.28 -22.05 -8.93
CA ARG A 28 -1.68 -21.98 -8.54
C ARG A 28 -2.47 -23.11 -9.19
N CYS A 29 -3.38 -23.72 -8.43
CA CYS A 29 -4.31 -24.76 -8.93
C CYS A 29 -5.72 -24.56 -8.35
N ALA A 30 -6.70 -25.38 -8.76
CA ALA A 30 -8.00 -25.42 -8.12
C ALA A 30 -7.89 -25.92 -6.67
N PRO A 31 -8.81 -25.53 -5.78
CA PRO A 31 -8.79 -25.95 -4.38
C PRO A 31 -8.84 -27.48 -4.26
N GLY A 32 -7.90 -28.05 -3.52
CA GLY A 32 -7.81 -29.50 -3.25
C GLY A 32 -7.47 -30.38 -4.46
N ASP A 33 -7.02 -29.79 -5.56
CA ASP A 33 -6.79 -30.50 -6.83
C ASP A 33 -5.46 -31.25 -6.87
N LEU A 34 -4.51 -30.86 -6.03
CA LEU A 34 -3.19 -31.48 -5.93
C LEU A 34 -2.94 -31.99 -4.50
N GLU A 35 -2.47 -33.25 -4.41
CA GLU A 35 -1.96 -33.86 -3.17
C GLU A 35 -0.48 -33.50 -2.95
N ARG A 36 0.28 -33.38 -4.06
CA ARG A 36 1.70 -33.01 -4.05
C ARG A 36 2.08 -32.22 -5.28
N CYS A 37 3.01 -31.28 -5.09
CA CYS A 37 3.65 -30.54 -6.17
C CYS A 37 5.16 -30.56 -5.94
N THR A 38 5.93 -30.98 -6.94
CA THR A 38 7.39 -31.01 -6.90
C THR A 38 7.94 -30.14 -8.03
N LEU A 39 8.81 -29.20 -7.69
CA LEU A 39 9.58 -28.39 -8.63
C LEU A 39 10.85 -29.18 -9.00
N TRP A 40 11.00 -29.53 -10.27
CA TRP A 40 12.24 -30.10 -10.82
C TRP A 40 13.04 -28.99 -11.48
N TYR A 41 14.30 -28.79 -11.08
CA TYR A 41 15.15 -27.71 -11.58
C TYR A 41 16.57 -28.16 -11.91
N GLY A 42 17.17 -27.52 -12.91
CA GLY A 42 18.55 -27.80 -13.35
C GLY A 42 19.23 -26.56 -13.94
N ASP A 43 20.56 -26.60 -14.04
CA ASP A 43 21.35 -25.50 -14.60
C ASP A 43 21.16 -25.40 -16.13
N THR A 44 20.77 -24.24 -16.62
CA THR A 44 20.68 -23.99 -18.08
C THR A 44 22.04 -24.09 -18.79
N SER A 45 23.15 -24.00 -18.05
CA SER A 45 24.51 -24.14 -18.61
C SER A 45 24.96 -25.58 -18.79
N SER A 46 24.23 -26.58 -18.28
CA SER A 46 24.58 -28.00 -18.47
C SER A 46 24.62 -28.34 -19.95
N PRO A 47 25.69 -29.00 -20.46
CA PRO A 47 25.75 -29.45 -21.84
C PRO A 47 24.89 -30.70 -22.11
N GLU A 48 24.45 -31.40 -21.06
CA GLU A 48 23.77 -32.69 -21.14
C GLU A 48 22.31 -32.54 -21.63
N THR A 49 21.84 -33.57 -22.38
CA THR A 49 20.46 -33.71 -22.82
C THR A 49 19.96 -35.11 -22.50
N PRO A 50 18.89 -35.28 -21.66
CA PRO A 50 18.18 -34.21 -20.94
C PRO A 50 19.06 -33.49 -19.92
N VAL A 51 18.67 -32.27 -19.56
CA VAL A 51 19.35 -31.51 -18.50
C VAL A 51 19.21 -32.25 -17.17
N PRO A 52 20.30 -32.48 -16.41
CA PRO A 52 20.21 -33.03 -15.06
C PRO A 52 19.35 -32.12 -14.18
N VAL A 53 18.34 -32.71 -13.52
CA VAL A 53 17.39 -31.97 -12.69
C VAL A 53 17.35 -32.55 -11.27
N PHE A 54 17.07 -31.66 -10.31
CA PHE A 54 16.95 -31.97 -8.89
C PHE A 54 15.54 -31.62 -8.40
N PRO A 55 14.95 -32.42 -7.50
CA PRO A 55 13.64 -32.13 -6.96
C PRO A 55 13.70 -31.12 -5.82
N ALA A 56 12.68 -30.27 -5.74
CA ALA A 56 12.36 -29.48 -4.57
C ALA A 56 10.85 -29.61 -4.29
N GLU A 57 10.50 -30.13 -3.12
CA GLU A 57 9.11 -30.23 -2.71
C GLU A 57 8.53 -28.83 -2.51
N MET A 58 7.35 -28.59 -3.08
CA MET A 58 6.60 -27.38 -2.86
C MET A 58 5.64 -27.54 -1.69
N ALA A 59 5.54 -26.55 -0.84
CA ALA A 59 4.55 -26.52 0.23
C ALA A 59 3.24 -25.88 -0.27
N LEU A 60 2.11 -26.40 0.17
CA LEU A 60 0.84 -25.71 0.09
C LEU A 60 0.91 -24.48 1.03
N LYS A 61 1.19 -23.32 0.45
CA LYS A 61 1.45 -22.08 1.21
C LYS A 61 0.18 -21.46 1.73
N TYR A 62 -0.84 -21.36 0.86
CA TYR A 62 -2.12 -20.77 1.20
C TYR A 62 -3.29 -21.41 0.45
N HIS A 63 -4.41 -21.43 1.12
CA HIS A 63 -5.73 -21.58 0.50
C HIS A 63 -6.27 -20.21 0.11
N GLY A 64 -6.35 -19.89 -1.16
CA GLY A 64 -7.04 -18.71 -1.69
C GLY A 64 -8.56 -18.84 -1.64
N GLU A 65 -9.30 -17.82 -2.11
CA GLU A 65 -10.77 -17.88 -2.17
C GLU A 65 -11.25 -18.97 -3.13
N ASN A 66 -10.61 -19.08 -4.31
CA ASN A 66 -10.99 -20.01 -5.37
C ASN A 66 -9.80 -20.81 -5.93
N CYS A 67 -8.70 -20.89 -5.21
CA CYS A 67 -7.49 -21.57 -5.65
C CYS A 67 -6.62 -21.99 -4.46
N ASP A 68 -5.68 -22.90 -4.71
CA ASP A 68 -4.60 -23.24 -3.81
C ASP A 68 -3.27 -22.72 -4.36
N TRP A 69 -2.41 -22.24 -3.46
CA TRP A 69 -1.10 -21.68 -3.77
C TRP A 69 0.00 -22.55 -3.24
N TRP A 70 0.83 -23.08 -4.13
CA TRP A 70 2.02 -23.85 -3.83
C TRP A 70 3.25 -22.98 -3.98
N GLU A 71 4.22 -23.11 -3.06
CA GLU A 71 5.45 -22.30 -3.08
C GLU A 71 6.67 -23.15 -2.70
N ALA A 72 7.79 -22.94 -3.39
CA ALA A 72 9.11 -23.43 -3.02
C ALA A 72 10.15 -22.32 -3.05
N GLU A 73 11.16 -22.43 -2.17
CA GLU A 73 12.35 -21.60 -2.18
C GLU A 73 13.56 -22.45 -2.55
N LEU A 74 14.34 -21.98 -3.52
CA LEU A 74 15.64 -22.54 -3.85
C LEU A 74 16.72 -21.62 -3.32
N ARG A 75 17.51 -22.08 -2.35
CA ARG A 75 18.64 -21.36 -1.76
C ARG A 75 19.96 -21.92 -2.21
N GLY A 76 20.91 -21.07 -2.62
CA GLY A 76 22.22 -21.48 -3.08
C GLY A 76 22.22 -22.38 -4.31
N ALA A 77 21.10 -22.35 -5.06
CA ALA A 77 20.96 -23.07 -6.31
C ALA A 77 21.65 -22.33 -7.47
N PHE A 78 21.45 -22.80 -8.69
CA PHE A 78 21.98 -22.15 -9.88
C PHE A 78 21.34 -20.78 -10.09
N HIS A 79 22.11 -19.79 -10.55
CA HIS A 79 21.58 -18.46 -10.87
C HIS A 79 20.69 -18.44 -12.13
N ARG A 80 20.67 -19.53 -12.90
CA ARG A 80 19.93 -19.69 -14.14
C ARG A 80 19.35 -21.10 -14.19
N LEU A 81 18.05 -21.22 -14.43
CA LEU A 81 17.33 -22.48 -14.26
C LEU A 81 16.50 -22.83 -15.48
N TYR A 82 16.54 -24.09 -15.89
CA TYR A 82 15.44 -24.81 -16.53
C TYR A 82 14.64 -25.50 -15.43
N TYR A 83 13.32 -25.51 -15.53
CA TYR A 83 12.48 -26.16 -14.54
C TYR A 83 11.11 -26.55 -15.09
N TYR A 84 10.46 -27.47 -14.40
CA TYR A 84 9.09 -27.90 -14.61
C TYR A 84 8.48 -28.36 -13.29
N PHE A 85 7.17 -28.58 -13.28
CA PHE A 85 6.44 -29.05 -12.12
C PHE A 85 5.93 -30.47 -12.35
N GLU A 86 6.12 -31.35 -11.37
CA GLU A 86 5.44 -32.62 -11.26
C GLU A 86 4.24 -32.42 -10.34
N LEU A 87 3.06 -32.71 -10.86
CA LEU A 87 1.78 -32.47 -10.24
C LEU A 87 1.11 -33.82 -9.96
N THR A 88 0.88 -34.15 -8.70
CA THR A 88 0.25 -35.38 -8.26
C THR A 88 -1.11 -35.08 -7.65
N GLY A 89 -2.15 -35.73 -8.16
CA GLY A 89 -3.52 -35.76 -7.69
C GLY A 89 -4.16 -37.06 -8.15
N ASP A 90 -5.33 -37.04 -8.78
CA ASP A 90 -5.96 -38.25 -9.38
C ASP A 90 -5.06 -38.92 -10.43
N GLU A 91 -4.20 -38.17 -11.05
CA GLU A 91 -3.18 -38.58 -12.01
C GLU A 91 -1.87 -37.84 -11.73
N THR A 92 -0.75 -38.31 -12.27
CA THR A 92 0.52 -37.56 -12.25
C THR A 92 0.77 -36.95 -13.61
N LEU A 93 0.98 -35.62 -13.64
CA LEU A 93 1.30 -34.87 -14.84
C LEU A 93 2.54 -34.01 -14.63
N TYR A 94 3.22 -33.70 -15.72
CA TYR A 94 4.36 -32.80 -15.74
C TYR A 94 3.95 -31.52 -16.48
N PHE A 95 4.01 -30.40 -15.79
CA PHE A 95 3.66 -29.08 -16.36
C PHE A 95 4.93 -28.31 -16.71
N SER A 96 5.14 -28.08 -17.98
CA SER A 96 6.37 -27.51 -18.55
C SER A 96 6.04 -26.70 -19.80
N GLY A 97 6.61 -25.49 -19.94
CA GLY A 97 6.40 -24.65 -21.12
C GLY A 97 4.92 -24.36 -21.43
N GLU A 98 4.07 -24.27 -20.39
CA GLU A 98 2.62 -24.07 -20.49
C GLU A 98 1.86 -25.29 -21.09
N VAL A 99 2.49 -26.46 -21.18
CA VAL A 99 1.92 -27.69 -21.70
C VAL A 99 2.02 -28.81 -20.65
N PHE A 100 1.06 -29.76 -20.69
CA PHE A 100 1.04 -30.92 -19.81
C PHE A 100 1.52 -32.18 -20.54
N PHE A 101 2.39 -32.91 -19.87
CA PHE A 101 2.96 -34.17 -20.35
C PHE A 101 2.67 -35.32 -19.36
N THR A 102 2.62 -36.56 -19.85
CA THR A 102 2.53 -37.78 -19.01
C THR A 102 3.89 -38.29 -18.54
N GLN A 103 4.97 -37.77 -19.11
CA GLN A 103 6.36 -38.00 -18.73
C GLN A 103 7.15 -36.71 -18.85
N PRO A 104 8.25 -36.52 -18.10
CA PRO A 104 9.09 -35.33 -18.23
C PRO A 104 9.61 -35.18 -19.67
N SER A 105 9.55 -33.94 -20.20
CA SER A 105 10.17 -33.68 -21.49
C SER A 105 11.69 -33.80 -21.42
N VAL A 106 12.29 -34.25 -22.50
CA VAL A 106 13.75 -34.26 -22.69
C VAL A 106 14.24 -33.03 -23.46
N GLU A 107 13.31 -32.28 -24.08
CA GLU A 107 13.60 -31.16 -24.95
C GLU A 107 13.75 -29.87 -24.13
N ARG A 108 14.91 -29.22 -24.22
CA ARG A 108 15.21 -27.95 -23.49
C ARG A 108 14.23 -26.83 -23.79
N ALA A 109 13.70 -26.77 -25.01
CA ALA A 109 12.76 -25.74 -25.45
C ALA A 109 11.40 -25.83 -24.75
N GLU A 110 11.07 -26.99 -24.20
CA GLU A 110 9.79 -27.26 -23.52
C GLU A 110 9.85 -26.98 -22.01
N TYR A 111 11.02 -26.67 -21.44
CA TYR A 111 11.11 -26.31 -20.02
C TYR A 111 10.72 -24.84 -19.81
N PHE A 112 10.15 -24.56 -18.65
CA PHE A 112 10.16 -23.19 -18.14
C PHE A 112 11.60 -22.73 -17.93
N LYS A 113 11.83 -21.42 -18.07
CA LYS A 113 13.16 -20.85 -17.92
C LYS A 113 13.14 -19.68 -16.95
N PHE A 114 14.04 -19.72 -15.96
CA PHE A 114 14.46 -18.58 -15.18
C PHE A 114 15.85 -18.17 -15.68
N PRO A 115 15.94 -17.15 -16.56
CA PRO A 115 17.15 -16.89 -17.34
C PRO A 115 18.36 -16.55 -16.48
N PHE A 116 18.16 -15.73 -15.46
CA PHE A 116 19.22 -15.36 -14.53
C PHE A 116 18.63 -14.62 -13.30
N ASN A 117 19.10 -14.93 -12.08
CA ASN A 117 18.78 -14.17 -10.88
C ASN A 117 19.65 -12.91 -10.81
N HIS A 118 19.27 -11.91 -11.56
CA HIS A 118 20.05 -10.70 -11.69
C HIS A 118 19.74 -9.73 -10.55
N ARG A 119 20.78 -9.26 -9.83
CA ARG A 119 20.66 -8.32 -8.70
C ARG A 119 19.77 -7.09 -9.00
N ALA A 120 19.82 -6.57 -10.24
CA ALA A 120 19.03 -5.42 -10.66
C ALA A 120 17.53 -5.71 -10.81
N ASN A 121 17.12 -6.98 -10.93
CA ASN A 121 15.73 -7.41 -11.09
C ASN A 121 15.08 -7.80 -9.75
N ILE A 122 15.85 -7.83 -8.66
CA ILE A 122 15.34 -8.08 -7.32
C ILE A 122 14.63 -6.82 -6.84
N ALA A 123 13.37 -6.96 -6.43
CA ALA A 123 12.63 -5.84 -5.86
C ALA A 123 13.26 -5.42 -4.53
N ARG A 124 13.77 -4.20 -4.48
CA ARG A 124 14.41 -3.62 -3.28
C ARG A 124 13.47 -2.65 -2.63
N ILE A 125 12.99 -3.03 -1.47
CA ILE A 125 12.17 -2.21 -0.59
C ILE A 125 13.08 -1.71 0.54
N PRO A 126 12.95 -0.46 0.98
CA PRO A 126 13.68 0.04 2.14
C PRO A 126 13.44 -0.84 3.37
N ASP A 127 14.49 -1.23 4.08
CA ASP A 127 14.40 -2.13 5.24
C ASP A 127 13.47 -1.59 6.33
N TRP A 128 13.45 -0.27 6.52
CA TRP A 128 12.62 0.38 7.53
C TRP A 128 11.11 0.24 7.26
N ALA A 129 10.70 -0.07 6.03
CA ALA A 129 9.28 -0.19 5.66
C ALA A 129 8.57 -1.28 6.48
N SER A 130 9.20 -2.43 6.70
CA SER A 130 8.61 -3.52 7.49
C SER A 130 8.36 -3.14 8.96
N ASP A 131 9.16 -2.21 9.50
CA ASP A 131 9.06 -1.72 10.88
C ASP A 131 8.16 -0.48 11.01
N ALA A 132 7.67 0.07 9.89
CA ALA A 132 6.87 1.27 9.91
C ALA A 132 5.47 1.04 10.50
N VAL A 133 5.07 1.97 11.36
CA VAL A 133 3.69 2.25 11.75
C VAL A 133 3.40 3.67 11.28
N VAL A 134 2.59 3.78 10.24
CA VAL A 134 2.35 5.04 9.56
C VAL A 134 1.18 5.77 10.20
N TYR A 135 1.35 7.06 10.45
CA TYR A 135 0.29 7.97 10.90
C TYR A 135 0.01 8.98 9.79
N ASN A 136 -1.13 8.83 9.14
CA ASN A 136 -1.55 9.68 8.04
C ASN A 136 -2.23 10.94 8.58
N ILE A 137 -1.73 12.10 8.20
CA ILE A 137 -2.21 13.40 8.66
C ILE A 137 -2.77 14.21 7.49
N PHE A 138 -4.01 14.68 7.64
CA PHE A 138 -4.57 15.74 6.81
C PHE A 138 -4.26 17.10 7.47
N PRO A 139 -3.27 17.86 6.96
CA PRO A 139 -2.66 18.98 7.71
C PRO A 139 -3.63 20.04 8.19
N ASP A 140 -4.56 20.47 7.32
CA ASP A 140 -5.56 21.51 7.66
C ASP A 140 -6.48 21.12 8.83
N SER A 141 -6.66 19.81 9.06
CA SER A 141 -7.60 19.30 10.07
C SER A 141 -6.94 18.89 11.38
N PHE A 142 -5.61 18.71 11.39
CA PHE A 142 -4.92 18.07 12.51
C PHE A 142 -4.72 19.01 13.69
N ALA A 143 -3.92 20.07 13.54
CA ALA A 143 -3.64 20.99 14.64
C ALA A 143 -3.19 22.37 14.13
N SER A 144 -3.72 23.45 14.73
CA SER A 144 -3.18 24.79 14.57
C SER A 144 -2.03 25.03 15.55
N SER A 145 -1.05 25.87 15.17
CA SER A 145 0.00 26.21 16.12
C SER A 145 -0.51 27.19 17.21
N ARG A 146 0.02 27.08 18.41
CA ARG A 146 -0.29 28.02 19.52
C ARG A 146 0.00 29.49 19.17
N ARG A 147 0.91 29.74 18.22
CA ARG A 147 1.21 31.08 17.71
C ARG A 147 0.14 31.63 16.80
N ALA A 148 -0.57 30.80 16.03
CA ALA A 148 -1.64 31.23 15.12
C ALA A 148 -2.91 31.65 15.88
N ILE A 149 -3.20 31.04 17.03
CA ILE A 149 -4.38 31.32 17.87
C ILE A 149 -4.33 32.76 18.44
N ALA A 150 -3.16 33.35 18.57
CA ALA A 150 -3.00 34.72 19.10
C ALA A 150 -3.32 35.85 18.09
N GLY A 151 -3.52 35.52 16.80
CA GLY A 151 -3.65 36.53 15.72
C GLY A 151 -4.83 36.36 14.76
N SER A 152 -5.57 35.26 14.78
CA SER A 152 -6.72 35.03 13.90
C SER A 152 -7.95 34.66 14.71
N GLY A 153 -8.99 35.53 14.68
CA GLY A 153 -10.29 35.20 15.24
C GLY A 153 -10.80 33.89 14.58
N ALA A 154 -11.04 32.88 15.40
CA ALA A 154 -11.64 31.64 14.93
C ALA A 154 -13.03 31.92 14.35
N GLU A 155 -13.17 31.90 13.04
CA GLU A 155 -14.49 31.95 12.41
C GLU A 155 -15.23 30.65 12.75
N LYS A 156 -16.40 30.81 13.38
CA LYS A 156 -17.33 29.71 13.65
C LYS A 156 -17.89 29.20 12.32
N HIS A 157 -17.56 27.97 12.00
CA HIS A 157 -18.04 27.31 10.78
C HIS A 157 -19.50 26.93 10.87
N THR A 158 -20.32 27.52 10.00
CA THR A 158 -21.65 27.03 9.66
C THR A 158 -21.55 26.13 8.43
N SER A 159 -21.97 24.88 8.59
CA SER A 159 -22.05 23.87 7.54
C SER A 159 -23.00 24.32 6.43
N ASN A 160 -22.51 24.51 5.21
CA ASN A 160 -23.19 24.30 3.92
C ASN A 160 -22.41 24.95 2.79
N ALA A 161 -21.31 24.36 2.35
CA ALA A 161 -20.74 24.65 1.05
C ALA A 161 -19.79 23.54 0.63
N LEU A 162 -19.84 23.14 -0.62
CA LEU A 162 -18.88 22.28 -1.32
C LEU A 162 -17.43 22.81 -1.34
N SER A 163 -17.19 24.02 -0.83
CA SER A 163 -15.87 24.56 -0.50
C SER A 163 -15.81 24.82 1.02
N ARG A 164 -15.34 23.83 1.74
CA ARG A 164 -15.05 23.98 3.15
C ARG A 164 -14.05 25.12 3.38
N SER A 165 -14.39 26.04 4.27
CA SER A 165 -13.43 26.96 4.85
C SER A 165 -12.35 26.16 5.60
N ARG A 166 -11.11 26.63 5.57
CA ARG A 166 -9.95 26.00 6.23
C ARG A 166 -10.20 25.85 7.73
N LEU A 167 -9.76 24.72 8.31
CA LEU A 167 -9.79 24.49 9.75
C LEU A 167 -8.58 25.11 10.46
N GLY A 168 -7.56 25.52 9.69
CA GLY A 168 -6.40 26.25 10.18
C GLY A 168 -5.29 25.41 10.80
N GLY A 169 -5.24 24.12 10.48
CA GLY A 169 -4.10 23.29 10.81
C GLY A 169 -2.84 23.74 10.07
N THR A 170 -1.68 23.57 10.68
CA THR A 170 -0.39 24.06 10.19
C THR A 170 0.73 23.03 10.39
N ILE A 171 1.83 23.17 9.62
CA ILE A 171 3.07 22.41 9.81
C ILE A 171 3.61 22.56 11.25
N ASN A 172 3.55 23.76 11.80
CA ASN A 172 3.96 24.01 13.18
C ASN A 172 3.02 23.31 14.19
N GLY A 173 1.73 23.26 13.90
CA GLY A 173 0.77 22.51 14.72
C GLY A 173 1.10 21.03 14.75
N ILE A 174 1.47 20.44 13.60
CA ILE A 174 1.96 19.04 13.55
C ILE A 174 3.24 18.90 14.38
N ARG A 175 4.22 19.78 14.18
CA ARG A 175 5.50 19.77 14.90
C ARG A 175 5.35 19.88 16.43
N GLU A 176 4.39 20.66 16.91
CA GLU A 176 4.08 20.84 18.33
C GLU A 176 3.43 19.59 18.95
N ASN A 177 2.81 18.74 18.13
CA ASN A 177 2.13 17.50 18.56
C ASN A 177 2.89 16.21 18.23
N LEU A 178 4.18 16.27 17.84
CA LEU A 178 5.00 15.09 17.57
C LEU A 178 5.14 14.17 18.80
N ASP A 179 5.12 14.72 20.01
CA ASP A 179 5.20 13.92 21.23
C ASP A 179 3.94 13.04 21.41
N TYR A 180 2.76 13.51 20.99
CA TYR A 180 1.54 12.71 20.95
C TYR A 180 1.68 11.54 19.96
N ILE A 181 2.13 11.83 18.73
CA ILE A 181 2.30 10.81 17.68
C ILE A 181 3.35 9.77 18.10
N SER A 182 4.45 10.21 18.69
CA SER A 182 5.50 9.33 19.22
C SER A 182 4.99 8.49 20.40
N ALA A 183 4.20 9.08 21.31
CA ALA A 183 3.60 8.36 22.45
C ALA A 183 2.50 7.38 22.03
N LEU A 184 1.84 7.59 20.89
CA LEU A 184 0.97 6.61 20.24
C LEU A 184 1.78 5.38 19.80
N GLY A 185 3.05 5.58 19.42
CA GLY A 185 3.97 4.55 18.96
C GLY A 185 4.22 4.57 17.45
N ALA A 186 3.60 5.48 16.69
CA ALA A 186 3.89 5.64 15.26
C ALA A 186 5.33 6.16 15.04
N ASN A 187 5.97 5.67 14.00
CA ASN A 187 7.35 6.00 13.64
C ASN A 187 7.51 6.47 12.18
N CYS A 188 6.39 6.69 11.49
CA CYS A 188 6.35 7.28 10.16
C CYS A 188 5.14 8.20 10.05
N ILE A 189 5.33 9.40 9.54
CA ILE A 189 4.25 10.34 9.23
C ILE A 189 4.06 10.38 7.73
N TYR A 190 2.82 10.19 7.27
CA TYR A 190 2.42 10.48 5.91
C TYR A 190 1.56 11.74 5.92
N LEU A 191 2.00 12.78 5.22
CA LEU A 191 1.30 14.05 5.08
C LEU A 191 0.52 14.07 3.76
N ASN A 192 -0.81 14.25 3.83
CA ASN A 192 -1.58 14.65 2.65
C ASN A 192 -1.04 15.97 2.09
N PRO A 193 -1.39 16.37 0.83
CA PRO A 193 -0.66 17.41 0.11
C PRO A 193 -0.42 18.69 0.92
N ILE A 194 0.82 19.20 0.87
CA ILE A 194 1.26 20.38 1.61
C ILE A 194 1.72 21.52 0.70
N PHE A 195 1.78 21.29 -0.61
CA PHE A 195 2.27 22.28 -1.58
C PHE A 195 1.25 23.37 -1.83
N ALA A 196 1.73 24.55 -2.31
CA ALA A 196 0.88 25.67 -2.62
C ALA A 196 -0.22 25.26 -3.62
N ALA A 197 -1.47 25.50 -3.27
CA ALA A 197 -2.64 25.06 -4.03
C ALA A 197 -3.82 26.01 -3.88
N GLY A 198 -4.82 25.89 -4.78
CA GLY A 198 -5.99 26.75 -4.77
C GLY A 198 -7.02 26.37 -3.71
N GLN A 199 -7.17 25.08 -3.45
CA GLN A 199 -8.20 24.55 -2.55
C GLN A 199 -7.63 24.05 -1.22
N TYR A 200 -8.53 23.81 -0.24
CA TYR A 200 -8.13 23.37 1.10
C TYR A 200 -7.44 22.02 1.11
N HIS A 201 -7.84 21.10 0.20
CA HIS A 201 -7.31 19.74 0.12
C HIS A 201 -5.94 19.65 -0.56
N LYS A 202 -5.51 20.68 -1.31
CA LYS A 202 -4.20 20.82 -1.95
C LYS A 202 -3.92 19.85 -3.13
N TYR A 203 -4.90 19.09 -3.60
CA TYR A 203 -4.75 18.24 -4.78
C TYR A 203 -4.71 19.03 -6.10
N ASP A 204 -5.10 20.31 -6.12
CA ASP A 204 -4.94 21.25 -7.23
C ASP A 204 -3.64 22.06 -7.09
N THR A 205 -2.49 21.37 -7.11
CA THR A 205 -1.17 21.97 -6.86
C THR A 205 -0.81 23.07 -7.86
N ILE A 206 -0.42 24.23 -7.34
CA ILE A 206 -0.02 25.43 -8.12
C ILE A 206 1.50 25.56 -8.18
N ASP A 207 2.18 25.30 -7.06
CA ASP A 207 3.63 25.35 -6.96
C ASP A 207 4.12 24.12 -6.19
N TYR A 208 4.90 23.27 -6.86
CA TYR A 208 5.41 22.03 -6.33
C TYR A 208 6.68 22.18 -5.47
N LEU A 209 7.28 23.37 -5.43
CA LEU A 209 8.57 23.60 -4.78
C LEU A 209 8.47 24.37 -3.46
N HIS A 210 7.26 24.81 -3.09
CA HIS A 210 7.04 25.56 -1.85
C HIS A 210 5.83 25.04 -1.08
N ILE A 211 5.96 25.14 0.24
CA ILE A 211 4.84 24.85 1.16
C ILE A 211 3.73 25.88 0.96
N ASP A 212 2.47 25.44 1.02
CA ASP A 212 1.32 26.35 0.98
C ASP A 212 1.42 27.36 2.15
N PRO A 213 1.36 28.68 1.86
CA PRO A 213 1.47 29.72 2.91
C PRO A 213 0.47 29.58 4.04
N CYS A 214 -0.66 28.89 3.81
CA CYS A 214 -1.67 28.65 4.85
C CYS A 214 -1.25 27.55 5.83
N LEU A 215 -0.36 26.64 5.42
CA LEU A 215 0.17 25.60 6.28
C LEU A 215 1.47 26.02 6.98
N GLY A 216 2.20 26.98 6.42
CA GLY A 216 3.46 27.45 6.99
C GLY A 216 4.48 27.85 5.93
N THR A 217 5.74 27.70 6.25
CA THR A 217 6.87 28.02 5.38
C THR A 217 7.77 26.78 5.19
N ASP A 218 8.64 26.82 4.18
CA ASP A 218 9.65 25.80 3.94
C ASP A 218 10.56 25.59 5.17
N LYS A 219 10.85 26.66 5.93
CA LYS A 219 11.60 26.57 7.19
C LYS A 219 10.83 25.84 8.29
N ASP A 220 9.52 26.02 8.35
CA ASP A 220 8.68 25.29 9.31
C ASP A 220 8.65 23.80 8.98
N PHE A 221 8.65 23.47 7.69
CA PHE A 221 8.68 22.09 7.23
C PHE A 221 10.06 21.45 7.48
N CYS A 222 11.16 22.13 7.17
CA CYS A 222 12.50 21.66 7.51
C CYS A 222 12.60 21.34 9.01
N ALA A 223 12.12 22.24 9.88
CA ALA A 223 12.10 22.05 11.32
C ALA A 223 11.18 20.90 11.77
N LEU A 224 10.12 20.58 11.03
CA LEU A 224 9.28 19.39 11.27
C LEU A 224 10.07 18.12 10.96
N VAL A 225 10.69 18.03 9.77
CA VAL A 225 11.47 16.86 9.35
C VAL A 225 12.62 16.59 10.32
N ASP A 226 13.40 17.63 10.67
CA ASP A 226 14.50 17.51 11.65
C ASP A 226 14.02 16.95 12.99
N LYS A 227 12.87 17.41 13.47
CA LYS A 227 12.26 16.92 14.71
C LYS A 227 11.74 15.48 14.60
N CYS A 228 11.23 15.09 13.44
CA CYS A 228 10.82 13.72 13.17
C CYS A 228 12.04 12.80 13.20
N HIS A 229 13.08 13.14 12.46
CA HIS A 229 14.32 12.34 12.39
C HIS A 229 15.01 12.23 13.76
N ALA A 230 15.03 13.31 14.55
CA ALA A 230 15.57 13.28 15.91
C ALA A 230 14.81 12.30 16.85
N ARG A 231 13.59 11.88 16.47
CA ARG A 231 12.79 10.86 17.18
C ARG A 231 12.83 9.48 16.49
N GLY A 232 13.62 9.32 15.44
CA GLY A 232 13.64 8.11 14.61
C GLY A 232 12.38 7.93 13.77
N MET A 233 11.63 9.00 13.52
CA MET A 233 10.41 8.99 12.70
C MET A 233 10.73 9.36 11.26
N ARG A 234 10.07 8.70 10.30
CA ARG A 234 10.14 8.98 8.86
C ARG A 234 9.04 9.94 8.42
N VAL A 235 9.28 10.63 7.30
CA VAL A 235 8.31 11.58 6.71
C VAL A 235 8.09 11.27 5.23
N ILE A 236 6.83 10.96 4.87
CA ILE A 236 6.37 10.69 3.51
C ILE A 236 5.48 11.85 3.06
N LEU A 237 5.72 12.35 1.85
CA LEU A 237 4.93 13.40 1.22
C LEU A 237 3.93 12.84 0.21
N ASP A 238 2.87 13.59 -0.04
CA ASP A 238 1.90 13.33 -1.10
C ASP A 238 2.31 14.06 -2.38
N GLY A 239 2.53 13.31 -3.45
CA GLY A 239 2.92 13.83 -4.76
C GLY A 239 1.78 13.73 -5.77
N VAL A 240 1.23 14.89 -6.16
CA VAL A 240 0.16 14.98 -7.15
C VAL A 240 0.78 15.22 -8.52
N PHE A 241 1.09 14.16 -9.25
CA PHE A 241 1.83 14.24 -10.53
C PHE A 241 0.99 13.88 -11.76
N ASN A 242 -0.21 13.34 -11.56
CA ASN A 242 -1.16 13.07 -12.64
C ASN A 242 -1.74 14.35 -13.26
N HIS A 243 -1.98 15.36 -12.42
CA HIS A 243 -2.59 16.62 -12.79
C HIS A 243 -1.96 17.75 -11.97
N CYS A 244 -2.26 18.99 -12.32
CA CYS A 244 -1.87 20.16 -11.54
C CYS A 244 -3.11 21.04 -11.26
N GLY A 245 -2.93 22.12 -10.52
CA GLY A 245 -3.98 23.13 -10.36
C GLY A 245 -4.15 24.01 -11.61
N ALA A 246 -5.35 24.50 -11.85
CA ALA A 246 -5.61 25.42 -12.98
C ALA A 246 -4.82 26.74 -12.89
N GLN A 247 -4.32 27.08 -11.71
CA GLN A 247 -3.44 28.26 -11.49
C GLN A 247 -1.94 27.92 -11.63
N PHE A 248 -1.58 26.69 -11.95
CA PHE A 248 -0.20 26.29 -12.23
C PHE A 248 0.34 27.10 -13.41
N PHE A 249 1.57 27.57 -13.31
CA PHE A 249 2.15 28.55 -14.26
C PHE A 249 2.01 28.13 -15.72
N ALA A 250 2.20 26.84 -16.01
CA ALA A 250 2.14 26.33 -17.37
C ALA A 250 0.72 26.30 -17.94
N PHE A 251 -0.29 25.96 -17.12
CA PHE A 251 -1.69 25.97 -17.57
C PHE A 251 -2.23 27.40 -17.72
N ARG A 252 -1.82 28.33 -16.84
CA ARG A 252 -2.14 29.74 -17.02
C ARG A 252 -1.60 30.31 -18.34
N ASP A 253 -0.35 29.98 -18.69
CA ASP A 253 0.23 30.39 -19.98
C ASP A 253 -0.57 29.81 -21.16
N VAL A 254 -1.07 28.58 -21.05
CA VAL A 254 -1.95 27.97 -22.06
C VAL A 254 -3.26 28.74 -22.19
N LEU A 255 -3.92 29.09 -21.07
CA LEU A 255 -5.16 29.87 -21.09
C LEU A 255 -4.97 31.28 -21.71
N GLU A 256 -3.82 31.93 -21.44
CA GLU A 256 -3.51 33.26 -21.95
C GLU A 256 -3.07 33.26 -23.41
N ARG A 257 -2.22 32.31 -23.80
CA ARG A 257 -1.56 32.28 -25.14
C ARG A 257 -2.13 31.27 -26.09
N GLN A 258 -2.98 30.37 -25.63
CA GLN A 258 -3.62 29.36 -26.41
C GLN A 258 -2.60 28.47 -27.16
N GLU A 259 -2.78 28.23 -28.45
CA GLU A 259 -1.86 27.48 -29.34
C GLU A 259 -0.43 28.01 -29.34
N ARG A 260 -0.20 29.26 -28.97
CA ARG A 260 1.14 29.90 -28.91
C ARG A 260 1.87 29.64 -27.60
N SER A 261 1.24 28.99 -26.63
CA SER A 261 1.89 28.63 -25.38
C SER A 261 2.99 27.59 -25.64
N ARG A 262 4.19 27.83 -25.09
CA ARG A 262 5.25 26.82 -25.08
C ARG A 262 4.92 25.59 -24.25
N TYR A 263 3.95 25.71 -23.36
CA TYR A 263 3.50 24.64 -22.47
C TYR A 263 2.26 23.89 -22.98
N ALA A 264 1.78 24.15 -24.20
CA ALA A 264 0.62 23.48 -24.75
C ALA A 264 0.80 21.95 -24.77
N SER A 265 2.01 21.47 -25.07
CA SER A 265 2.35 20.04 -25.09
C SER A 265 2.53 19.41 -23.70
N TRP A 266 2.44 20.18 -22.61
CA TRP A 266 2.52 19.68 -21.24
C TRP A 266 1.20 19.08 -20.77
N PHE A 267 0.10 19.36 -21.48
CA PHE A 267 -1.23 18.94 -21.11
C PHE A 267 -1.84 17.98 -22.12
N TYR A 268 -2.62 17.05 -21.61
CA TYR A 268 -3.20 15.99 -22.42
C TYR A 268 -4.40 16.51 -23.22
N ARG A 269 -4.40 16.29 -24.54
CA ARG A 269 -5.53 16.48 -25.47
C ARG A 269 -6.23 17.84 -25.37
N LEU A 270 -5.49 18.94 -25.32
CA LEU A 270 -6.06 20.28 -25.39
C LEU A 270 -6.87 20.49 -26.68
N GLN A 271 -8.04 21.10 -26.56
CA GLN A 271 -8.85 21.55 -27.70
C GLN A 271 -8.88 23.08 -27.70
N PHE A 272 -8.32 23.69 -28.71
CA PHE A 272 -8.25 25.16 -28.82
C PHE A 272 -9.51 25.75 -29.47
N PRO A 273 -9.99 26.90 -28.99
CA PRO A 273 -9.46 27.62 -27.86
C PRO A 273 -9.74 26.90 -26.53
N VAL A 274 -8.69 26.74 -25.71
CA VAL A 274 -8.87 26.22 -24.35
C VAL A 274 -9.69 27.23 -23.55
N ALA A 275 -10.84 26.79 -23.06
CA ALA A 275 -11.75 27.61 -22.28
C ALA A 275 -11.90 27.04 -20.87
N TYR A 276 -11.76 27.92 -19.88
CA TYR A 276 -12.03 27.58 -18.50
C TYR A 276 -13.56 27.58 -18.28
N PRO A 277 -14.20 26.41 -18.07
CA PRO A 277 -15.65 26.33 -18.04
C PRO A 277 -16.23 26.87 -16.73
N GLU A 278 -17.51 27.17 -16.74
CA GLU A 278 -18.25 27.43 -15.50
C GLU A 278 -18.34 26.17 -14.61
N ALA A 279 -18.65 26.36 -13.34
CA ALA A 279 -18.78 25.25 -12.41
C ALA A 279 -19.90 24.29 -12.86
N GLY A 280 -19.56 23.00 -12.98
CA GLY A 280 -20.48 21.95 -13.45
C GLY A 280 -20.48 21.72 -14.96
N GLU A 281 -19.79 22.52 -15.75
CA GLU A 281 -19.59 22.30 -17.17
C GLU A 281 -18.36 21.42 -17.41
N ARG A 282 -18.42 20.57 -18.44
CA ARG A 282 -17.30 19.72 -18.83
C ARG A 282 -16.20 20.54 -19.50
N PRO A 283 -14.93 20.46 -19.03
CA PRO A 283 -13.80 21.09 -19.69
C PRO A 283 -13.58 20.55 -21.11
N ASN A 284 -13.02 21.39 -21.98
CA ASN A 284 -12.55 20.97 -23.31
C ASN A 284 -11.05 20.58 -23.31
N TYR A 285 -10.57 20.11 -22.17
CA TYR A 285 -9.25 19.51 -21.93
C TYR A 285 -9.37 18.31 -21.01
N GLU A 286 -8.42 17.40 -21.06
CA GLU A 286 -8.40 16.29 -20.11
C GLU A 286 -8.05 16.80 -18.71
N CYS A 287 -8.71 16.23 -17.69
CA CYS A 287 -8.54 16.59 -16.29
C CYS A 287 -8.90 15.40 -15.40
N PHE A 288 -8.49 15.44 -14.14
CA PHE A 288 -8.89 14.43 -13.18
C PHE A 288 -10.40 14.47 -12.93
N CYS A 289 -11.10 13.34 -13.11
CA CYS A 289 -12.54 13.18 -12.87
C CYS A 289 -13.43 14.31 -13.48
N TYR A 290 -13.03 14.91 -14.59
CA TYR A 290 -13.66 16.09 -15.20
C TYR A 290 -13.65 17.35 -14.31
N GLU A 291 -12.80 17.37 -13.27
CA GLU A 291 -12.65 18.55 -12.43
C GLU A 291 -11.84 19.64 -13.14
N ARG A 292 -12.52 20.72 -13.53
CA ARG A 292 -11.94 21.83 -14.28
C ARG A 292 -10.71 22.50 -13.63
N LEU A 293 -10.58 22.34 -12.31
CA LEU A 293 -9.46 22.89 -11.54
C LEU A 293 -8.21 21.99 -11.58
N MET A 294 -8.31 20.79 -12.19
CA MET A 294 -7.26 19.78 -12.15
C MET A 294 -6.86 19.28 -13.55
N PRO A 295 -6.30 20.17 -14.43
CA PRO A 295 -5.88 19.80 -15.78
C PRO A 295 -4.81 18.71 -15.74
N LYS A 296 -4.98 17.68 -16.60
CA LYS A 296 -4.11 16.51 -16.67
C LYS A 296 -2.79 16.85 -17.36
N LEU A 297 -1.69 16.49 -16.69
CA LEU A 297 -0.34 16.60 -17.26
C LEU A 297 -0.04 15.44 -18.20
N ASP A 298 0.65 15.70 -19.28
CA ASP A 298 1.21 14.68 -20.15
C ASP A 298 2.59 14.21 -19.63
N THR A 299 2.58 13.22 -18.74
CA THR A 299 3.81 12.67 -18.17
C THR A 299 4.68 11.90 -19.18
N SER A 300 4.21 11.68 -20.42
CA SER A 300 5.02 11.16 -21.52
C SER A 300 5.86 12.26 -22.18
N ASN A 301 5.53 13.54 -21.97
CA ASN A 301 6.32 14.66 -22.44
C ASN A 301 7.64 14.75 -21.65
N PRO A 302 8.82 14.77 -22.33
CA PRO A 302 10.11 14.80 -21.65
C PRO A 302 10.32 16.00 -20.71
N GLU A 303 9.80 17.18 -21.05
CA GLU A 303 9.91 18.38 -20.20
C GLU A 303 9.06 18.24 -18.93
N VAL A 304 7.85 17.68 -19.03
CA VAL A 304 6.99 17.39 -17.89
C VAL A 304 7.63 16.32 -16.99
N CYS A 305 8.12 15.24 -17.60
CA CYS A 305 8.82 14.18 -16.89
C CYS A 305 10.03 14.73 -16.11
N ASP A 306 10.88 15.53 -16.77
CA ASP A 306 12.05 16.15 -16.13
C ASP A 306 11.66 17.11 -15.01
N TYR A 307 10.66 17.94 -15.22
CA TYR A 307 10.17 18.88 -14.21
C TYR A 307 9.67 18.14 -12.96
N LEU A 308 8.77 17.16 -13.12
CA LEU A 308 8.19 16.41 -12.00
C LEU A 308 9.23 15.52 -11.29
N CYS A 309 10.15 14.91 -12.03
CA CYS A 309 11.27 14.18 -11.43
C CYS A 309 12.18 15.12 -10.62
N THR A 310 12.42 16.34 -11.10
CA THR A 310 13.20 17.35 -10.37
C THR A 310 12.49 17.76 -9.07
N VAL A 311 11.17 17.86 -9.07
CA VAL A 311 10.37 18.05 -7.85
C VAL A 311 10.60 16.89 -6.88
N GLY A 312 10.53 15.64 -7.38
CA GLY A 312 10.76 14.45 -6.56
C GLY A 312 12.14 14.46 -5.88
N GLU A 313 13.19 14.80 -6.64
CA GLU A 313 14.55 14.93 -6.13
C GLU A 313 14.71 16.07 -5.12
N HIS A 314 14.07 17.23 -5.39
CA HIS A 314 14.17 18.42 -4.57
C HIS A 314 13.78 18.13 -3.10
N TRP A 315 12.61 17.56 -2.87
CA TRP A 315 12.13 17.28 -1.51
C TRP A 315 12.96 16.22 -0.77
N LEU A 316 13.49 15.23 -1.50
CA LEU A 316 14.39 14.23 -0.93
C LEU A 316 15.76 14.82 -0.59
N ARG A 317 16.28 15.76 -1.41
CA ARG A 317 17.64 16.32 -1.24
C ARG A 317 17.67 17.49 -0.27
N GLU A 318 16.77 18.45 -0.44
CA GLU A 318 16.81 19.71 0.32
C GLU A 318 16.12 19.61 1.68
N PHE A 319 15.15 18.70 1.83
CA PHE A 319 14.38 18.52 3.06
C PHE A 319 14.55 17.14 3.70
N ASP A 320 15.36 16.28 3.11
CA ASP A 320 15.65 14.92 3.60
C ASP A 320 14.41 14.06 3.88
N THR A 321 13.32 14.26 3.11
CA THR A 321 12.11 13.43 3.25
C THR A 321 12.41 11.96 2.95
N ASP A 322 11.55 11.03 3.43
CA ASP A 322 11.82 9.59 3.39
C ASP A 322 11.03 8.84 2.32
N GLY A 323 10.20 9.54 1.55
CA GLY A 323 9.45 8.92 0.48
C GLY A 323 8.28 9.72 -0.02
N TRP A 324 7.55 9.10 -0.93
CA TRP A 324 6.40 9.66 -1.60
C TRP A 324 5.20 8.71 -1.54
N ARG A 325 4.04 9.23 -1.23
CA ARG A 325 2.76 8.68 -1.67
C ARG A 325 2.41 9.38 -2.97
N LEU A 326 2.06 8.64 -3.98
CA LEU A 326 1.88 9.13 -5.35
C LEU A 326 0.41 9.03 -5.72
N ASP A 327 -0.22 10.19 -5.83
CA ASP A 327 -1.64 10.37 -6.12
C ASP A 327 -1.99 9.86 -7.51
N VAL A 328 -3.15 9.17 -7.65
CA VAL A 328 -3.64 8.62 -8.93
C VAL A 328 -2.52 7.92 -9.72
N ALA A 329 -1.81 6.99 -9.09
CA ALA A 329 -0.58 6.42 -9.65
C ALA A 329 -0.81 5.50 -10.86
N ASP A 330 -2.03 5.16 -11.16
CA ASP A 330 -2.43 4.31 -12.29
C ASP A 330 -2.66 5.07 -13.63
N GLU A 331 -2.66 6.41 -13.60
CA GLU A 331 -2.87 7.21 -14.81
C GLU A 331 -1.60 7.81 -15.45
N PRO A 332 -0.53 8.15 -14.73
CA PRO A 332 0.73 8.60 -15.36
C PRO A 332 1.42 7.49 -16.13
N ASN A 333 2.23 7.91 -17.12
CA ASN A 333 2.95 7.01 -18.01
C ASN A 333 3.98 6.13 -17.27
N ASP A 334 4.11 4.85 -17.65
CA ASP A 334 5.09 3.91 -17.09
C ASP A 334 6.53 4.41 -17.15
N GLY A 335 6.91 5.04 -18.28
CA GLY A 335 8.24 5.60 -18.46
C GLY A 335 8.56 6.69 -17.46
N PHE A 336 7.56 7.51 -17.11
CA PHE A 336 7.66 8.50 -16.06
C PHE A 336 7.94 7.85 -14.70
N TRP A 337 7.18 6.81 -14.29
CA TRP A 337 7.40 6.15 -13.01
C TRP A 337 8.78 5.48 -12.89
N ARG A 338 9.27 4.88 -14.00
CA ARG A 338 10.63 4.31 -14.03
C ARG A 338 11.70 5.37 -13.85
N GLU A 339 11.56 6.50 -14.52
CA GLU A 339 12.50 7.63 -14.41
C GLU A 339 12.40 8.29 -13.03
N PHE A 340 11.18 8.52 -12.53
CA PHE A 340 10.95 9.07 -11.19
C PHE A 340 11.59 8.19 -10.10
N ARG A 341 11.34 6.87 -10.16
CA ARG A 341 12.02 5.91 -9.28
C ARG A 341 13.54 6.01 -9.37
N ARG A 342 14.06 5.94 -10.58
CA ARG A 342 15.51 5.98 -10.81
C ARG A 342 16.13 7.23 -10.18
N ARG A 343 15.54 8.40 -10.41
CA ARG A 343 16.02 9.67 -9.89
C ARG A 343 15.87 9.77 -8.38
N CYS A 344 14.72 9.47 -7.82
CA CYS A 344 14.50 9.47 -6.38
C CYS A 344 15.47 8.53 -5.64
N LYS A 345 15.61 7.29 -6.13
CA LYS A 345 16.54 6.31 -5.52
C LYS A 345 18.02 6.69 -5.70
N SER A 346 18.36 7.49 -6.70
CA SER A 346 19.72 8.01 -6.85
C SER A 346 20.06 9.10 -5.82
N VAL A 347 19.06 9.86 -5.36
CA VAL A 347 19.22 10.84 -4.28
C VAL A 347 19.20 10.17 -2.92
N LYS A 348 18.24 9.30 -2.67
CA LYS A 348 18.05 8.60 -1.40
C LYS A 348 17.59 7.16 -1.69
N SER A 349 18.50 6.20 -1.62
CA SER A 349 18.22 4.78 -1.92
C SER A 349 17.08 4.22 -1.07
N GLU A 350 16.96 4.71 0.16
CA GLU A 350 15.96 4.31 1.15
C GLU A 350 14.65 5.10 1.06
N ALA A 351 14.44 5.94 0.04
CA ALA A 351 13.16 6.59 -0.19
C ALA A 351 12.10 5.57 -0.58
N LEU A 352 10.94 5.57 0.08
CA LEU A 352 9.82 4.67 -0.21
C LEU A 352 8.85 5.32 -1.19
N LEU A 353 8.44 4.58 -2.23
CA LEU A 353 7.50 5.03 -3.26
C LEU A 353 6.19 4.24 -3.14
N ILE A 354 5.14 4.87 -2.63
CA ILE A 354 3.83 4.27 -2.39
C ILE A 354 2.84 4.84 -3.40
N GLY A 355 2.32 4.04 -4.32
CA GLY A 355 1.29 4.49 -5.25
C GLY A 355 -0.11 4.44 -4.66
N GLU A 356 -0.98 5.33 -5.08
CA GLU A 356 -2.41 5.15 -4.92
C GLU A 356 -2.95 4.42 -6.15
N VAL A 357 -3.37 3.17 -5.94
CA VAL A 357 -4.05 2.32 -6.93
C VAL A 357 -5.19 1.59 -6.24
N TRP A 358 -6.41 1.79 -6.71
CA TRP A 358 -7.64 1.31 -6.05
C TRP A 358 -7.98 -0.16 -6.32
N GLY A 359 -7.08 -0.91 -6.83
CA GLY A 359 -7.28 -2.31 -7.14
C GLY A 359 -5.96 -3.05 -7.25
N SER A 360 -5.89 -4.04 -8.15
CA SER A 360 -4.66 -4.78 -8.37
C SER A 360 -3.58 -3.91 -8.99
N ALA A 361 -2.52 -3.67 -8.25
CA ALA A 361 -1.38 -2.87 -8.68
C ALA A 361 -0.24 -3.70 -9.29
N ARG A 362 -0.49 -4.94 -9.77
CA ARG A 362 0.54 -5.83 -10.33
C ARG A 362 1.45 -5.15 -11.34
N HIS A 363 0.85 -4.34 -12.21
CA HIS A 363 1.57 -3.65 -13.27
C HIS A 363 2.66 -2.73 -12.72
N TRP A 364 2.33 -1.90 -11.73
CA TRP A 364 3.24 -0.91 -11.16
C TRP A 364 4.17 -1.48 -10.09
N LEU A 365 3.89 -2.69 -9.59
CA LEU A 365 4.65 -3.37 -8.53
C LEU A 365 5.56 -4.50 -9.07
N SER A 366 6.02 -4.37 -10.29
CA SER A 366 6.97 -5.32 -10.91
C SER A 366 8.39 -5.21 -10.34
N GLY A 367 8.72 -4.08 -9.69
CA GLY A 367 10.01 -3.80 -9.03
C GLY A 367 10.81 -2.65 -9.66
N ASP A 368 10.29 -2.05 -10.76
CA ASP A 368 10.95 -0.99 -11.53
C ASP A 368 10.22 0.37 -11.49
N MET A 369 9.02 0.42 -10.91
CA MET A 369 8.21 1.64 -10.78
C MET A 369 7.94 2.00 -9.32
N LEU A 370 7.07 1.27 -8.63
CA LEU A 370 6.68 1.56 -7.25
C LEU A 370 7.17 0.47 -6.29
N ASP A 371 7.33 0.81 -5.02
CA ASP A 371 7.69 -0.12 -3.94
C ASP A 371 6.45 -0.74 -3.27
N SER A 372 5.37 0.04 -3.18
CA SER A 372 4.18 -0.27 -2.40
C SER A 372 2.96 0.44 -2.99
N THR A 373 1.78 0.08 -2.51
CA THR A 373 0.56 0.84 -2.73
C THR A 373 -0.28 0.99 -1.47
N MET A 374 -1.18 1.98 -1.46
CA MET A 374 -2.27 2.05 -0.49
C MET A 374 -3.17 0.84 -0.69
N ASN A 375 -3.22 -0.05 0.30
CA ASN A 375 -3.86 -1.36 0.17
C ASN A 375 -5.37 -1.29 0.41
N TYR A 376 -6.11 -0.73 -0.56
CA TYR A 376 -7.57 -0.65 -0.50
C TYR A 376 -8.26 -2.03 -0.55
N ASP A 377 -7.62 -3.06 -1.11
CA ASP A 377 -8.14 -4.43 -1.04
C ASP A 377 -8.16 -4.92 0.41
N PHE A 378 -7.09 -4.67 1.19
CA PHE A 378 -7.06 -4.98 2.63
C PHE A 378 -8.23 -4.30 3.36
N ARG A 379 -8.42 -2.99 3.13
CA ARG A 379 -9.55 -2.25 3.68
C ARG A 379 -10.89 -2.91 3.34
N ASN A 380 -11.10 -3.23 2.08
CA ASN A 380 -12.36 -3.81 1.61
C ASN A 380 -12.62 -5.20 2.22
N HIS A 381 -11.59 -6.04 2.35
CA HIS A 381 -11.72 -7.33 3.02
C HIS A 381 -12.05 -7.17 4.50
N CYS A 382 -11.37 -6.26 5.22
CA CYS A 382 -11.68 -5.93 6.60
C CYS A 382 -13.10 -5.37 6.76
N ARG A 383 -13.55 -4.51 5.87
CA ARG A 383 -14.91 -3.97 5.86
C ARG A 383 -15.95 -5.08 5.76
N HIS A 384 -15.81 -5.97 4.78
CA HIS A 384 -16.76 -7.07 4.58
C HIS A 384 -16.79 -8.04 5.76
N PHE A 385 -15.63 -8.33 6.37
CA PHE A 385 -15.55 -9.29 7.46
C PHE A 385 -15.86 -8.69 8.83
N PHE A 386 -15.21 -7.60 9.23
CA PHE A 386 -15.34 -7.05 10.58
C PHE A 386 -16.52 -6.08 10.71
N ALA A 387 -16.70 -5.15 9.79
CA ALA A 387 -17.73 -4.13 9.88
C ALA A 387 -19.11 -4.64 9.44
N GLU A 388 -19.23 -5.14 8.23
CA GLU A 388 -20.50 -5.54 7.64
C GLU A 388 -20.92 -6.98 8.01
N GLY A 389 -19.96 -7.87 8.20
CA GLY A 389 -20.23 -9.28 8.42
C GLY A 389 -20.78 -10.02 7.20
N SER A 390 -20.53 -9.50 6.01
CA SER A 390 -21.08 -9.98 4.74
C SER A 390 -20.34 -11.20 4.18
N ILE A 391 -19.16 -11.54 4.70
CA ILE A 391 -18.38 -12.73 4.33
C ILE A 391 -17.99 -13.53 5.57
N ASP A 392 -17.76 -14.83 5.40
CA ASP A 392 -17.26 -15.74 6.43
C ASP A 392 -15.74 -15.73 6.57
N ALA A 393 -15.22 -16.44 7.57
CA ALA A 393 -13.79 -16.51 7.85
C ALA A 393 -13.00 -17.18 6.70
N ARG A 394 -13.58 -18.20 6.06
CA ARG A 394 -12.93 -18.91 4.94
C ARG A 394 -12.72 -17.99 3.74
N THR A 395 -13.75 -17.25 3.39
CA THR A 395 -13.72 -16.26 2.30
C THR A 395 -12.72 -15.15 2.63
N PHE A 396 -12.75 -14.62 3.86
CA PHE A 396 -11.83 -13.57 4.29
C PHE A 396 -10.37 -14.02 4.25
N ALA A 397 -10.04 -15.18 4.83
CA ALA A 397 -8.70 -15.74 4.82
C ALA A 397 -8.22 -16.03 3.39
N GLY A 398 -9.10 -16.55 2.53
CA GLY A 398 -8.80 -16.81 1.12
C GLY A 398 -8.45 -15.54 0.36
N ARG A 399 -9.24 -14.48 0.52
CA ARG A 399 -8.96 -13.16 -0.11
C ARG A 399 -7.67 -12.54 0.38
N CYS A 400 -7.39 -12.64 1.68
CA CYS A 400 -6.12 -12.17 2.25
C CYS A 400 -4.93 -12.96 1.69
N SER A 401 -5.08 -14.28 1.52
CA SER A 401 -4.08 -15.16 0.92
C SER A 401 -3.80 -14.79 -0.54
N ASP A 402 -4.86 -14.62 -1.35
CA ASP A 402 -4.75 -14.21 -2.76
C ASP A 402 -4.09 -12.82 -2.90
N MET A 403 -4.39 -11.91 -1.98
CA MET A 403 -3.78 -10.57 -1.94
C MET A 403 -2.27 -10.66 -1.68
N LEU A 404 -1.83 -11.48 -0.72
CA LEU A 404 -0.40 -11.68 -0.44
C LEU A 404 0.34 -12.35 -1.61
N MET A 405 -0.29 -13.32 -2.26
CA MET A 405 0.33 -14.06 -3.37
C MET A 405 0.30 -13.29 -4.69
N ARG A 406 -0.42 -12.19 -4.76
CA ARG A 406 -0.53 -11.32 -5.94
C ARG A 406 0.77 -10.61 -6.27
N TYR A 407 1.67 -10.43 -5.30
CA TYR A 407 2.93 -9.71 -5.44
C TYR A 407 4.12 -10.58 -5.07
N LYS A 408 5.33 -10.14 -5.46
CA LYS A 408 6.58 -10.68 -4.91
C LYS A 408 6.57 -10.47 -3.39
N ARG A 409 7.17 -11.40 -2.64
CA ARG A 409 7.10 -11.41 -1.17
C ARG A 409 7.55 -10.09 -0.53
N GLN A 410 8.65 -9.50 -1.03
CA GLN A 410 9.19 -8.22 -0.54
C GLN A 410 8.16 -7.10 -0.69
N ILE A 411 7.47 -7.06 -1.81
CA ILE A 411 6.45 -6.06 -2.14
C ILE A 411 5.19 -6.28 -1.32
N ALA A 412 4.75 -7.54 -1.14
CA ALA A 412 3.61 -7.87 -0.29
C ALA A 412 3.86 -7.45 1.17
N ALA A 413 5.10 -7.59 1.66
CA ALA A 413 5.50 -7.19 3.01
C ALA A 413 5.55 -5.67 3.23
N ALA A 414 5.52 -4.88 2.17
CA ALA A 414 5.60 -3.42 2.22
C ALA A 414 4.29 -2.72 1.84
N GLN A 415 3.18 -3.45 1.65
CA GLN A 415 1.90 -2.82 1.32
C GLN A 415 1.41 -1.96 2.48
N LEU A 416 0.90 -0.73 2.19
CA LEU A 416 0.37 0.19 3.19
C LEU A 416 -1.08 -0.21 3.52
N ASN A 417 -1.25 -1.00 4.57
CA ASN A 417 -2.55 -1.46 5.04
C ASN A 417 -3.29 -0.36 5.79
N LEU A 418 -4.50 -0.06 5.36
CA LEU A 418 -5.35 0.97 5.96
C LEU A 418 -6.77 0.44 6.18
N LEU A 419 -7.47 1.00 7.14
CA LEU A 419 -8.90 0.75 7.35
C LEU A 419 -9.74 1.87 6.76
N ASP A 420 -9.22 3.09 6.79
CA ASP A 420 -9.78 4.26 6.12
C ASP A 420 -8.69 5.28 5.72
N SER A 421 -9.11 6.38 5.10
CA SER A 421 -8.23 7.45 4.65
C SER A 421 -9.03 8.76 4.48
N HIS A 422 -8.38 9.77 3.97
CA HIS A 422 -9.00 11.04 3.59
C HIS A 422 -9.96 10.96 2.37
N ASP A 423 -10.08 9.78 1.72
CA ASP A 423 -10.91 9.56 0.52
C ASP A 423 -12.08 8.59 0.74
N VAL A 424 -12.18 8.03 1.92
CA VAL A 424 -13.22 7.03 2.25
C VAL A 424 -13.78 7.23 3.65
N SER A 425 -14.99 6.74 3.87
CA SER A 425 -15.67 6.78 5.17
C SER A 425 -14.81 6.18 6.28
N ARG A 426 -14.87 6.79 7.46
CA ARG A 426 -14.22 6.29 8.68
C ARG A 426 -14.69 4.87 9.02
N PHE A 427 -13.77 4.01 9.41
CA PHE A 427 -14.09 2.59 9.62
C PHE A 427 -15.03 2.37 10.81
N LEU A 428 -14.92 3.19 11.87
CA LEU A 428 -15.86 3.15 12.99
C LEU A 428 -17.32 3.40 12.53
N THR A 429 -17.51 4.33 11.59
CA THR A 429 -18.82 4.58 10.98
C THR A 429 -19.35 3.37 10.23
N LEU A 430 -18.47 2.67 9.48
CA LEU A 430 -18.84 1.43 8.79
C LEU A 430 -19.19 0.29 9.78
N CYS A 431 -18.60 0.32 10.99
CA CYS A 431 -18.96 -0.58 12.07
C CYS A 431 -20.28 -0.20 12.77
N GLY A 432 -20.99 0.85 12.34
CA GLY A 432 -22.18 1.37 13.00
C GLY A 432 -21.90 1.96 14.38
N GLY A 433 -20.69 2.49 14.62
CA GLY A 433 -20.23 3.00 15.91
C GLY A 433 -19.80 1.89 16.92
N ASP A 434 -19.85 0.61 16.54
CA ASP A 434 -19.42 -0.48 17.43
C ASP A 434 -17.89 -0.57 17.48
N LYS A 435 -17.31 -0.03 18.55
CA LYS A 435 -15.87 -0.03 18.81
C LYS A 435 -15.27 -1.42 18.94
N ARG A 436 -16.05 -2.45 19.34
CA ARG A 436 -15.55 -3.83 19.42
C ARG A 436 -15.17 -4.34 18.03
N ARG A 437 -16.02 -4.07 17.01
CA ARG A 437 -15.75 -4.44 15.62
C ARG A 437 -14.53 -3.68 15.06
N LEU A 438 -14.42 -2.39 15.35
CA LEU A 438 -13.23 -1.60 15.00
C LEU A 438 -11.97 -2.19 15.63
N LYS A 439 -11.99 -2.51 16.94
CA LYS A 439 -10.85 -3.12 17.66
C LYS A 439 -10.39 -4.43 17.01
N LEU A 440 -11.30 -5.28 16.53
CA LEU A 440 -10.94 -6.52 15.82
C LEU A 440 -10.20 -6.23 14.49
N ALA A 441 -10.70 -5.28 13.72
CA ALA A 441 -10.06 -4.88 12.44
C ALA A 441 -8.68 -4.25 12.67
N VAL A 442 -8.56 -3.38 13.66
CA VAL A 442 -7.29 -2.75 14.07
C VAL A 442 -6.29 -3.79 14.53
N LEU A 443 -6.69 -4.71 15.43
CA LEU A 443 -5.81 -5.81 15.85
C LEU A 443 -5.32 -6.63 14.66
N PHE A 444 -6.24 -7.01 13.75
CA PHE A 444 -5.87 -7.73 12.55
C PHE A 444 -4.86 -6.94 11.70
N MET A 445 -5.07 -5.64 11.50
CA MET A 445 -4.15 -4.78 10.74
C MET A 445 -2.74 -4.76 11.34
N PHE A 446 -2.62 -4.65 12.67
CA PHE A 446 -1.30 -4.65 13.34
C PHE A 446 -0.65 -6.02 13.39
N CYS A 447 -1.43 -7.11 13.33
CA CYS A 447 -0.91 -8.48 13.30
C CYS A 447 -0.69 -9.01 11.86
N PHE A 448 -1.20 -8.34 10.84
CA PHE A 448 -1.08 -8.78 9.44
C PHE A 448 0.26 -8.38 8.81
N VAL A 449 0.55 -8.94 7.63
CA VAL A 449 1.73 -8.62 6.80
C VAL A 449 1.54 -7.27 6.13
N GLY A 450 2.54 -6.39 6.19
CA GLY A 450 2.51 -5.06 5.59
C GLY A 450 2.70 -3.94 6.62
N MET A 451 2.66 -2.70 6.17
CA MET A 451 2.77 -1.49 6.99
C MET A 451 1.38 -1.05 7.46
N PRO A 452 1.06 -1.08 8.75
CA PRO A 452 -0.20 -0.53 9.24
C PRO A 452 -0.21 1.00 9.13
N CYS A 453 -1.33 1.55 8.66
CA CYS A 453 -1.57 3.00 8.54
C CYS A 453 -2.79 3.39 9.36
N ILE A 454 -2.61 4.36 10.25
CA ILE A 454 -3.66 4.99 11.04
C ILE A 454 -3.97 6.34 10.40
N PHE A 455 -5.22 6.60 10.06
CA PHE A 455 -5.64 7.93 9.68
C PHE A 455 -5.93 8.75 10.92
N TYR A 456 -5.39 9.97 11.02
CA TYR A 456 -5.47 10.80 12.23
C TYR A 456 -6.89 10.82 12.81
N GLY A 457 -7.02 10.62 14.11
CA GLY A 457 -8.28 10.64 14.84
C GLY A 457 -9.01 9.29 14.92
N ASP A 458 -8.61 8.25 14.18
CA ASP A 458 -9.17 6.89 14.33
C ASP A 458 -8.98 6.39 15.75
N GLU A 459 -7.80 6.65 16.31
CA GLU A 459 -7.43 6.30 17.68
C GLU A 459 -8.23 7.06 18.74
N LEU A 460 -8.94 8.11 18.32
CA LEU A 460 -9.84 8.91 19.18
C LEU A 460 -11.32 8.66 18.86
N GLY A 461 -11.62 7.71 17.94
CA GLY A 461 -12.99 7.34 17.60
C GLY A 461 -13.70 8.33 16.68
N VAL A 462 -12.97 8.98 15.78
CA VAL A 462 -13.57 9.88 14.77
C VAL A 462 -14.46 9.07 13.83
N GLU A 463 -15.66 9.58 13.61
CA GLU A 463 -16.65 9.06 12.65
C GLU A 463 -16.86 10.04 11.49
N GLY A 464 -17.33 9.55 10.35
CA GLY A 464 -17.65 10.36 9.17
C GLY A 464 -17.95 9.49 7.95
N THR A 465 -18.97 9.89 7.17
CA THR A 465 -19.43 9.19 5.95
C THR A 465 -19.04 9.91 4.68
N GLU A 466 -19.05 11.24 4.69
CA GLU A 466 -18.80 12.10 3.55
C GLU A 466 -17.49 12.86 3.70
N GLU A 467 -16.97 13.40 2.62
CA GLU A 467 -15.65 14.03 2.54
C GLU A 467 -15.40 15.05 3.67
N LEU A 468 -16.34 15.94 3.93
CA LEU A 468 -16.19 16.93 4.99
C LEU A 468 -16.25 16.33 6.39
N ASP A 469 -16.95 15.21 6.56
CA ASP A 469 -17.08 14.53 7.85
C ASP A 469 -15.86 13.69 8.19
N TYR A 470 -15.34 12.88 7.24
CA TYR A 470 -14.16 12.07 7.55
C TYR A 470 -12.86 12.88 7.57
N ARG A 471 -12.83 14.13 7.06
CA ARG A 471 -11.72 15.10 7.17
C ARG A 471 -11.95 16.15 8.26
N ARG A 472 -12.81 15.87 9.27
CA ARG A 472 -13.09 16.81 10.37
C ARG A 472 -11.86 17.06 11.25
N ALA A 473 -11.95 18.15 12.04
CA ALA A 473 -10.87 18.51 12.97
C ALA A 473 -10.58 17.41 14.00
N MET A 474 -9.30 17.27 14.33
CA MET A 474 -8.82 16.36 15.37
C MET A 474 -9.48 16.67 16.72
N PRO A 475 -10.13 15.71 17.40
CA PRO A 475 -10.86 15.94 18.66
C PRO A 475 -9.93 15.91 19.88
N TRP A 476 -8.95 16.82 19.95
CA TRP A 476 -7.89 16.84 20.97
C TRP A 476 -8.37 16.76 22.42
N HIS A 477 -9.60 17.20 22.73
CA HIS A 477 -10.11 17.31 24.10
C HIS A 477 -11.34 16.44 24.37
N SER A 478 -11.83 15.72 23.37
CA SER A 478 -13.07 14.93 23.45
C SER A 478 -12.96 13.54 22.85
N GLY A 479 -11.74 13.07 22.61
CA GLY A 479 -11.49 11.74 22.04
C GLY A 479 -11.72 10.59 23.03
N ASP A 480 -11.83 9.39 22.47
CA ASP A 480 -12.02 8.15 23.23
C ASP A 480 -10.70 7.66 23.84
N ALA A 481 -10.56 7.80 25.15
CA ALA A 481 -9.34 7.41 25.85
C ALA A 481 -9.11 5.88 25.87
N GLU A 482 -10.19 5.07 25.92
CA GLU A 482 -10.09 3.61 25.89
C GLU A 482 -9.62 3.11 24.52
N LEU A 483 -10.13 3.72 23.47
CA LEU A 483 -9.72 3.40 22.10
C LEU A 483 -8.27 3.82 21.85
N LEU A 484 -7.87 5.00 22.31
CA LEU A 484 -6.48 5.48 22.24
C LEU A 484 -5.51 4.49 22.89
N GLU A 485 -5.84 4.00 24.09
CA GLU A 485 -5.00 3.03 24.80
C GLU A 485 -4.93 1.70 24.03
N PHE A 486 -6.06 1.24 23.48
CA PHE A 486 -6.08 0.05 22.65
C PHE A 486 -5.17 0.16 21.42
N TYR A 487 -5.15 1.33 20.74
CA TYR A 487 -4.23 1.54 19.62
C TYR A 487 -2.76 1.51 20.07
N ARG A 488 -2.43 2.08 21.22
CA ARG A 488 -1.08 2.01 21.82
C ARG A 488 -0.67 0.57 22.11
N ASP A 489 -1.56 -0.21 22.70
CA ASP A 489 -1.31 -1.63 22.99
C ASP A 489 -1.09 -2.45 21.72
N ALA A 490 -1.90 -2.23 20.68
CA ALA A 490 -1.76 -2.92 19.40
C ALA A 490 -0.45 -2.55 18.68
N ILE A 491 -0.04 -1.29 18.74
CA ILE A 491 1.26 -0.84 18.22
C ILE A 491 2.41 -1.45 19.04
N ALA A 492 2.31 -1.42 20.36
CA ALA A 492 3.31 -2.01 21.26
C ALA A 492 3.46 -3.51 21.01
N LEU A 493 2.35 -4.25 20.85
CA LEU A 493 2.37 -5.66 20.46
C LEU A 493 3.19 -5.88 19.18
N ARG A 494 2.90 -5.12 18.11
CA ARG A 494 3.65 -5.25 16.85
C ARG A 494 5.13 -4.91 17.02
N ARG A 495 5.47 -3.89 17.79
CA ARG A 495 6.87 -3.48 18.01
C ARG A 495 7.66 -4.49 18.85
N ASN A 496 7.01 -5.13 19.81
CA ASN A 496 7.65 -6.10 20.71
C ASN A 496 7.88 -7.45 20.02
N HIS A 497 7.11 -7.79 18.99
CA HIS A 497 7.20 -9.06 18.30
C HIS A 497 7.73 -8.90 16.87
N ALA A 498 8.94 -9.40 16.64
CA ALA A 498 9.55 -9.42 15.32
C ALA A 498 8.74 -10.26 14.32
N ALA A 499 8.08 -11.31 14.80
CA ALA A 499 7.21 -12.15 13.98
C ALA A 499 6.08 -11.36 13.33
N LEU A 500 5.52 -10.33 13.98
CA LEU A 500 4.46 -9.50 13.42
C LEU A 500 4.95 -8.57 12.31
N ARG A 501 6.26 -8.27 12.30
CA ARG A 501 6.89 -7.37 11.31
C ARG A 501 7.51 -8.14 10.14
N HIS A 502 8.21 -9.24 10.43
CA HIS A 502 9.05 -9.98 9.47
C HIS A 502 8.68 -11.46 9.32
N GLY A 503 7.78 -11.98 10.17
CA GLY A 503 7.45 -13.41 10.20
C GLY A 503 6.47 -13.82 9.09
N ASP A 504 6.48 -15.11 8.81
CA ASP A 504 5.46 -15.74 7.96
C ASP A 504 4.07 -15.69 8.60
N LEU A 505 3.05 -15.63 7.76
CA LEU A 505 1.64 -15.76 8.17
C LEU A 505 1.13 -17.14 7.77
N CYS A 506 0.36 -17.77 8.66
CA CYS A 506 -0.36 -19.00 8.36
C CYS A 506 -1.75 -18.93 8.99
N PHE A 507 -2.80 -19.16 8.20
CA PHE A 507 -4.14 -19.31 8.72
C PHE A 507 -4.32 -20.74 9.27
N LEU A 508 -4.51 -20.86 10.59
CA LEU A 508 -4.66 -22.16 11.27
C LEU A 508 -6.13 -22.61 11.30
N ARG A 509 -7.06 -21.66 11.32
CA ARG A 509 -8.49 -21.91 11.26
C ARG A 509 -9.23 -20.77 10.59
N ALA A 510 -10.00 -21.10 9.57
CA ALA A 510 -10.93 -20.22 8.87
C ALA A 510 -11.97 -21.11 8.18
N GLU A 511 -13.08 -21.42 8.87
CA GLU A 511 -14.07 -22.36 8.39
C GLU A 511 -15.20 -21.68 7.62
N PRO A 512 -15.77 -22.36 6.62
CA PRO A 512 -16.97 -21.87 5.91
C PRO A 512 -18.14 -21.64 6.87
N GLY A 513 -18.82 -20.51 6.70
CA GLY A 513 -19.98 -20.14 7.52
C GLY A 513 -19.66 -19.65 8.92
N GLU A 514 -18.41 -19.74 9.35
CA GLU A 514 -17.96 -19.25 10.66
C GLU A 514 -17.41 -17.82 10.58
N ARG A 515 -17.34 -17.16 11.76
CA ARG A 515 -16.76 -15.84 11.92
C ARG A 515 -15.59 -15.82 12.89
N VAL A 516 -14.95 -16.96 13.06
CA VAL A 516 -13.75 -17.13 13.88
C VAL A 516 -12.56 -17.31 12.96
N LEU A 517 -11.53 -16.49 13.19
CA LEU A 517 -10.27 -16.51 12.45
C LEU A 517 -9.14 -16.81 13.41
N VAL A 518 -8.34 -17.85 13.12
CA VAL A 518 -7.12 -18.13 13.88
C VAL A 518 -5.95 -18.17 12.91
N PHE A 519 -4.91 -17.40 13.21
CA PHE A 519 -3.70 -17.37 12.38
C PHE A 519 -2.44 -17.28 13.25
N GLU A 520 -1.35 -17.75 12.68
CA GLU A 520 -0.01 -17.73 13.25
C GLU A 520 0.85 -16.68 12.53
N ARG A 521 1.66 -15.95 13.31
CA ARG A 521 2.81 -15.19 12.80
C ARG A 521 4.07 -15.82 13.38
N LYS A 522 5.04 -16.13 12.55
CA LYS A 522 6.18 -16.95 12.97
C LYS A 522 7.50 -16.55 12.34
N LEU A 523 8.50 -16.43 13.22
CA LEU A 523 9.94 -16.50 12.97
C LEU A 523 10.54 -17.68 13.78
N PRO A 524 11.78 -18.09 13.52
CA PRO A 524 12.42 -19.16 14.30
C PRO A 524 12.49 -18.90 15.81
N SER A 525 12.58 -17.63 16.22
CA SER A 525 12.75 -17.21 17.62
C SER A 525 11.53 -16.48 18.22
N ASP A 526 10.46 -16.30 17.46
CA ASP A 526 9.30 -15.52 17.90
C ASP A 526 8.04 -16.03 17.18
N LYS A 527 7.03 -16.40 17.97
CA LYS A 527 5.80 -16.99 17.45
C LYS A 527 4.59 -16.52 18.22
N LEU A 528 3.57 -16.04 17.50
CA LEU A 528 2.28 -15.66 18.06
C LEU A 528 1.15 -16.38 17.32
N ILE A 529 0.16 -16.82 18.08
CA ILE A 529 -1.13 -17.25 17.55
C ILE A 529 -2.18 -16.21 17.97
N VAL A 530 -2.89 -15.69 16.99
CA VAL A 530 -3.96 -14.71 17.20
C VAL A 530 -5.29 -15.38 16.82
N ALA A 531 -6.21 -15.49 17.77
CA ALA A 531 -7.54 -15.99 17.54
C ALA A 531 -8.56 -14.85 17.72
N ILE A 532 -9.27 -14.52 16.66
CA ILE A 532 -10.26 -13.43 16.60
C ILE A 532 -11.64 -14.05 16.46
N ASN A 533 -12.54 -13.72 17.40
CA ASN A 533 -13.94 -14.08 17.35
C ASN A 533 -14.78 -12.86 16.90
N SER A 534 -15.14 -12.81 15.63
CA SER A 534 -16.03 -11.77 15.06
C SER A 534 -17.51 -12.19 15.07
N ALA A 535 -17.88 -13.27 15.82
CA ALA A 535 -19.25 -13.70 16.01
C ALA A 535 -19.89 -13.04 17.23
N GLU A 536 -21.23 -13.11 17.31
CA GLU A 536 -22.03 -12.66 18.45
C GLU A 536 -22.19 -13.75 19.56
N THR A 537 -21.46 -14.87 19.43
CA THR A 537 -21.46 -15.99 20.37
C THR A 537 -20.06 -16.27 20.90
N GLU A 538 -19.95 -16.82 22.11
CA GLU A 538 -18.67 -17.25 22.69
C GLU A 538 -18.05 -18.38 21.83
N TYR A 539 -16.75 -18.37 21.69
CA TYR A 539 -15.97 -19.41 21.03
C TYR A 539 -14.88 -19.95 21.98
N ASN A 540 -14.53 -21.23 21.85
CA ASN A 540 -13.43 -21.83 22.60
C ASN A 540 -12.31 -22.25 21.64
N TYR A 541 -11.12 -21.70 21.84
CA TYR A 541 -9.92 -22.09 21.13
C TYR A 541 -8.87 -22.64 22.10
N SER A 542 -8.54 -23.92 21.97
CA SER A 542 -7.50 -24.59 22.78
C SER A 542 -7.64 -24.36 24.30
N GLY A 543 -8.88 -24.34 24.82
CA GLY A 543 -9.17 -24.09 26.23
C GLY A 543 -9.36 -22.63 26.62
N HIS A 544 -9.07 -21.70 25.72
CA HIS A 544 -9.33 -20.27 25.91
C HIS A 544 -10.75 -19.93 25.46
N LYS A 545 -11.57 -19.43 26.39
CA LYS A 545 -12.89 -18.88 26.07
C LYS A 545 -12.75 -17.48 25.51
N ILE A 546 -13.21 -17.28 24.29
CA ILE A 546 -13.18 -16.00 23.59
C ILE A 546 -14.60 -15.44 23.52
N PRO A 547 -14.91 -14.36 24.26
CA PRO A 547 -16.22 -13.73 24.22
C PRO A 547 -16.63 -13.29 22.80
N PRO A 548 -17.92 -12.97 22.60
CA PRO A 548 -18.37 -12.31 21.36
C PRO A 548 -17.56 -11.04 21.05
N LEU A 549 -17.21 -10.83 19.78
CA LEU A 549 -16.49 -9.67 19.30
C LEU A 549 -15.21 -9.38 20.11
N SER A 550 -14.40 -10.44 20.32
CA SER A 550 -13.20 -10.39 21.16
C SER A 550 -12.08 -11.25 20.55
N TRP A 551 -10.96 -11.33 21.21
CA TRP A 551 -9.78 -12.08 20.75
C TRP A 551 -8.97 -12.66 21.91
N VAL A 552 -8.05 -13.56 21.56
CA VAL A 552 -6.96 -14.01 22.43
C VAL A 552 -5.67 -14.08 21.63
N ILE A 553 -4.57 -13.74 22.28
CA ILE A 553 -3.21 -13.87 21.72
C ILE A 553 -2.47 -14.86 22.60
N VAL A 554 -1.83 -15.85 21.96
CA VAL A 554 -1.01 -16.87 22.62
C VAL A 554 0.41 -16.73 22.11
N GLU A 555 1.32 -16.35 22.98
CA GLU A 555 2.76 -16.27 22.73
C GLU A 555 3.39 -17.65 22.97
N GLN A 556 4.28 -18.12 22.07
CA GLN A 556 4.94 -19.43 22.14
C GLN A 556 6.44 -19.34 21.93
#